data_4093cc7458eec33cf564c535f37cd45c
#
_entry.id   4093cc7458eec33cf564c535f37cd45c
#
_cell.length_a   1.000
_cell.length_b   1.000
_cell.length_c   1.000
_cell.angle_alpha   90.00
_cell.angle_beta   90.00
_cell.angle_gamma   90.00
#
_symmetry.space_group_name_H-M   'P 1'
#
loop_
_entity.id
_entity.type
_entity.pdbx_description
1 polymer ?
#
loop_
_entity_poly.entity_id
_entity_poly.type
_entity_poly.pdbx_seq_one_letter_code
_entity_poly.pdbx_strand_id
1 'polypeptide(L)'
;MADYQEYRRRVLHRRWRRRFMAAGLLLLLIMLGAIGLLWKRLHREQRPSGVVQNAILQPVTQDNTWNTVGYAPARQLSIQTRSGGSGTALDFRMAALPENTAVEKSWFNDVTFVGDSLTQGMQLYDEGLPNAMFCAYKGVGPNVIVNGATCRRADGETEVPLEALTAQQPRAIYVLLGTNVLGRDTDYTSFLTYYRLMLDMLAQTIPNAKIYVQSITPVRPEVSSKENHEGLNKERLCRINDELAAIALDKGCYYLNLWEALADENGDLKEEYAQPDGYHLKPAGYTAWVEIGRASCRERV
;
A
#
# COMPACT_ATOMS: atom_id res chain seq x y z
N MET A 1 11.30 68.14 -33.77
CA MET A 1 9.92 67.66 -33.54
C MET A 1 9.69 66.19 -34.04
N ALA A 2 10.40 65.76 -35.05
CA ALA A 2 10.25 64.36 -35.54
C ALA A 2 10.64 63.31 -34.52
N ASP A 3 11.65 63.52 -33.70
CA ASP A 3 12.23 62.53 -32.74
C ASP A 3 11.27 62.22 -31.57
N TYR A 4 10.46 63.13 -31.11
CA TYR A 4 9.49 62.92 -30.04
C TYR A 4 8.30 62.04 -30.47
N GLN A 5 7.84 62.16 -31.71
CA GLN A 5 6.74 61.39 -32.23
C GLN A 5 7.18 59.90 -32.44
N GLU A 6 8.40 59.72 -32.86
CA GLU A 6 8.97 58.36 -33.04
C GLU A 6 9.20 57.65 -31.68
N TYR A 7 9.70 58.37 -30.66
CA TYR A 7 9.82 57.89 -29.30
C TYR A 7 8.45 57.49 -28.72
N ARG A 8 7.43 58.32 -28.90
CA ARG A 8 6.06 58.05 -28.43
C ARG A 8 5.46 56.81 -29.09
N ARG A 9 5.71 56.57 -30.39
CA ARG A 9 5.28 55.36 -31.11
C ARG A 9 5.98 54.10 -30.55
N ARG A 10 7.27 54.15 -30.28
CA ARG A 10 8.02 53.03 -29.71
C ARG A 10 7.55 52.68 -28.31
N VAL A 11 7.25 53.66 -27.47
CA VAL A 11 6.74 53.42 -26.09
C VAL A 11 5.31 52.85 -26.13
N LEU A 12 4.43 53.35 -26.99
CA LEU A 12 3.09 52.84 -27.17
C LEU A 12 3.12 51.37 -27.69
N HIS A 13 3.98 51.08 -28.66
CA HIS A 13 4.14 49.73 -29.20
C HIS A 13 4.63 48.73 -28.16
N ARG A 14 5.57 49.13 -27.27
CA ARG A 14 6.03 48.31 -26.16
C ARG A 14 4.93 48.06 -25.12
N ARG A 15 4.11 49.05 -24.79
CA ARG A 15 2.96 48.93 -23.88
C ARG A 15 1.88 48.00 -24.45
N TRP A 16 1.61 48.11 -25.75
CA TRP A 16 0.67 47.25 -26.46
C TRP A 16 1.16 45.80 -26.49
N ARG A 17 2.40 45.55 -26.84
CA ARG A 17 2.99 44.20 -26.82
C ARG A 17 2.93 43.55 -25.43
N ARG A 18 3.22 44.32 -24.37
CA ARG A 18 3.12 43.80 -23.00
C ARG A 18 1.67 43.46 -22.63
N ARG A 19 0.70 44.25 -23.04
CA ARG A 19 -0.73 43.97 -22.80
C ARG A 19 -1.21 42.77 -23.58
N PHE A 20 -0.80 42.58 -24.82
CA PHE A 20 -1.12 41.38 -25.60
C PHE A 20 -0.45 40.13 -25.05
N MET A 21 0.80 40.21 -24.59
CA MET A 21 1.47 39.08 -23.93
C MET A 21 0.78 38.73 -22.61
N ALA A 22 0.40 39.69 -21.80
CA ALA A 22 -0.33 39.45 -20.55
C ALA A 22 -1.72 38.85 -20.80
N ALA A 23 -2.45 39.33 -21.80
CA ALA A 23 -3.76 38.79 -22.21
C ALA A 23 -3.61 37.37 -22.76
N GLY A 24 -2.57 37.08 -23.55
CA GLY A 24 -2.26 35.75 -24.05
C GLY A 24 -1.92 34.77 -22.93
N LEU A 25 -1.13 35.19 -21.95
CA LEU A 25 -0.79 34.39 -20.77
C LEU A 25 -2.03 34.07 -19.93
N LEU A 26 -2.91 35.05 -19.74
CA LEU A 26 -4.17 34.87 -19.02
C LEU A 26 -5.09 33.87 -19.72
N LEU A 27 -5.23 33.97 -21.06
CA LEU A 27 -6.00 33.01 -21.85
C LEU A 27 -5.41 31.58 -21.78
N LEU A 28 -4.08 31.47 -21.79
CA LEU A 28 -3.41 30.19 -21.65
C LEU A 28 -3.68 29.53 -20.27
N LEU A 29 -3.64 30.33 -19.20
CA LEU A 29 -3.96 29.86 -17.85
C LEU A 29 -5.43 29.45 -17.72
N ILE A 30 -6.36 30.18 -18.34
CA ILE A 30 -7.79 29.81 -18.37
C ILE A 30 -7.98 28.49 -19.13
N MET A 31 -7.33 28.31 -20.27
CA MET A 31 -7.38 27.08 -21.05
C MET A 31 -6.81 25.89 -20.28
N LEU A 32 -5.66 26.06 -19.62
CA LEU A 32 -5.07 25.01 -18.79
C LEU A 32 -5.97 24.65 -17.61
N GLY A 33 -6.60 25.64 -16.99
CA GLY A 33 -7.60 25.42 -15.93
C GLY A 33 -8.84 24.65 -16.43
N ALA A 34 -9.35 25.00 -17.61
CA ALA A 34 -10.49 24.32 -18.24
C ALA A 34 -10.14 22.87 -18.62
N ILE A 35 -8.93 22.64 -19.18
CA ILE A 35 -8.44 21.29 -19.49
C ILE A 35 -8.30 20.47 -18.20
N GLY A 36 -7.75 21.05 -17.13
CA GLY A 36 -7.63 20.39 -15.82
C GLY A 36 -8.99 20.02 -15.22
N LEU A 37 -10.00 20.90 -15.36
CA LEU A 37 -11.36 20.63 -14.91
C LEU A 37 -12.06 19.55 -15.76
N LEU A 38 -11.82 19.56 -17.07
CA LEU A 38 -12.36 18.56 -17.99
C LEU A 38 -11.73 17.18 -17.71
N TRP A 39 -10.42 17.18 -17.50
CA TRP A 39 -9.67 15.97 -17.15
C TRP A 39 -10.13 15.39 -15.80
N LYS A 40 -10.35 16.26 -14.82
CA LYS A 40 -10.90 15.87 -13.50
C LYS A 40 -12.34 15.35 -13.61
N ARG A 41 -13.13 15.89 -14.55
CA ARG A 41 -14.51 15.44 -14.80
C ARG A 41 -14.54 14.08 -15.51
N LEU A 42 -13.72 13.89 -16.55
CA LEU A 42 -13.57 12.64 -17.28
C LEU A 42 -13.05 11.50 -16.40
N HIS A 43 -12.12 11.80 -15.45
CA HIS A 43 -11.61 10.79 -14.53
C HIS A 43 -12.52 10.56 -13.31
N ARG A 44 -13.48 11.46 -13.06
CA ARG A 44 -14.48 11.29 -11.99
C ARG A 44 -15.60 10.31 -12.39
N GLU A 45 -15.83 10.14 -13.68
CA GLU A 45 -16.87 9.23 -14.21
C GLU A 45 -16.37 7.78 -14.41
N GLN A 46 -15.07 7.53 -14.29
CA GLN A 46 -14.50 6.18 -14.33
C GLN A 46 -14.28 5.60 -12.92
N ARG A 47 -15.24 5.76 -12.02
CA ARG A 47 -15.34 4.82 -10.91
C ARG A 47 -16.02 3.56 -11.45
N PRO A 48 -15.36 2.42 -11.50
CA PRO A 48 -16.03 1.16 -11.73
C PRO A 48 -16.83 0.82 -10.47
N SER A 49 -18.00 1.44 -10.34
CA SER A 49 -19.01 0.99 -9.38
C SER A 49 -19.69 -0.21 -10.00
N GLY A 50 -19.31 -1.41 -9.62
CA GLY A 50 -20.12 -2.57 -9.92
C GLY A 50 -19.45 -3.90 -10.18
N VAL A 51 -18.16 -3.95 -10.50
CA VAL A 51 -17.51 -5.24 -10.84
C VAL A 51 -16.98 -5.98 -9.61
N VAL A 52 -16.58 -5.24 -8.58
CA VAL A 52 -16.02 -5.82 -7.35
C VAL A 52 -17.07 -6.56 -6.52
N GLN A 53 -18.35 -6.12 -6.56
CA GLN A 53 -19.40 -6.72 -5.74
C GLN A 53 -19.74 -8.18 -6.11
N ASN A 54 -19.66 -8.55 -7.38
CA ASN A 54 -20.08 -9.89 -7.80
C ASN A 54 -18.99 -10.96 -7.71
N ALA A 55 -17.72 -10.58 -7.74
CA ALA A 55 -16.62 -11.54 -7.57
C ALA A 55 -16.35 -11.88 -6.11
N ILE A 56 -16.67 -10.95 -5.21
CA ILE A 56 -16.40 -11.05 -3.77
C ILE A 56 -17.53 -11.76 -3.02
N LEU A 57 -18.75 -11.76 -3.55
CA LEU A 57 -19.95 -12.38 -2.96
C LEU A 57 -20.13 -13.86 -3.29
N GLN A 58 -19.22 -14.47 -4.02
CA GLN A 58 -19.17 -15.93 -4.02
C GLN A 58 -18.74 -16.34 -2.63
N PRO A 59 -19.58 -17.02 -1.85
CA PRO A 59 -19.14 -17.54 -0.58
C PRO A 59 -17.92 -18.40 -0.90
N VAL A 60 -16.76 -17.98 -0.41
CA VAL A 60 -15.67 -18.92 -0.21
C VAL A 60 -16.34 -20.04 0.57
N THR A 61 -16.51 -21.17 -0.09
CA THR A 61 -17.24 -22.33 0.41
C THR A 61 -17.03 -22.45 1.90
N GLN A 62 -18.10 -22.80 2.61
CA GLN A 62 -18.19 -22.96 4.08
C GLN A 62 -17.14 -23.89 4.71
N ASP A 63 -16.00 -24.03 4.12
CA ASP A 63 -14.84 -24.65 4.73
C ASP A 63 -14.27 -23.63 5.74
N ASN A 64 -14.94 -23.60 6.89
CA ASN A 64 -14.57 -22.84 8.07
C ASN A 64 -13.27 -23.38 8.71
N THR A 65 -12.25 -23.64 7.91
CA THR A 65 -10.91 -23.94 8.42
C THR A 65 -10.36 -22.79 9.25
N TRP A 66 -10.90 -21.60 9.08
CA TRP A 66 -10.67 -20.43 9.91
C TRP A 66 -10.97 -20.65 11.40
N ASN A 67 -11.94 -21.49 11.73
CA ASN A 67 -12.32 -21.79 13.11
C ASN A 67 -11.42 -22.81 13.79
N THR A 68 -10.52 -23.45 13.06
CA THR A 68 -9.65 -24.50 13.60
C THR A 68 -8.25 -24.01 13.98
N VAL A 69 -7.89 -22.81 13.57
CA VAL A 69 -6.62 -22.17 13.94
C VAL A 69 -6.89 -21.19 15.06
N GLY A 70 -6.13 -21.18 16.15
CA GLY A 70 -6.36 -20.50 17.42
C GLY A 70 -6.51 -18.95 17.40
N TYR A 71 -6.91 -18.36 16.28
CA TYR A 71 -7.14 -16.92 16.09
C TYR A 71 -8.63 -16.52 16.15
N ALA A 72 -9.54 -17.46 16.41
CA ALA A 72 -10.98 -17.24 16.42
C ALA A 72 -11.43 -16.04 17.30
N PRO A 73 -10.88 -15.79 18.50
CA PRO A 73 -11.30 -14.67 19.34
C PRO A 73 -11.05 -13.30 18.68
N ALA A 74 -9.86 -13.08 18.13
CA ALA A 74 -9.51 -11.82 17.47
C ALA A 74 -10.39 -11.55 16.24
N ARG A 75 -10.71 -12.59 15.46
CA ARG A 75 -11.65 -12.51 14.33
C ARG A 75 -13.04 -12.09 14.78
N GLN A 76 -13.58 -12.73 15.81
CA GLN A 76 -14.92 -12.43 16.31
C GLN A 76 -15.05 -11.00 16.80
N LEU A 77 -14.06 -10.50 17.54
CA LEU A 77 -14.04 -9.12 18.03
C LEU A 77 -13.98 -8.11 16.87
N SER A 78 -13.12 -8.34 15.90
CA SER A 78 -13.00 -7.45 14.75
C SER A 78 -14.27 -7.43 13.88
N ILE A 79 -14.97 -8.56 13.73
CA ILE A 79 -16.26 -8.61 13.02
C ILE A 79 -17.33 -7.83 13.79
N GLN A 80 -17.37 -7.93 15.11
CA GLN A 80 -18.36 -7.21 15.92
C GLN A 80 -18.19 -5.69 15.85
N THR A 81 -16.96 -5.19 15.87
CA THR A 81 -16.67 -3.74 15.75
C THR A 81 -16.99 -3.18 14.38
N ARG A 82 -17.01 -4.03 13.34
CA ARG A 82 -17.26 -3.63 11.95
C ARG A 82 -18.73 -3.75 11.51
N SER A 83 -19.54 -4.45 12.28
CA SER A 83 -20.97 -4.66 11.98
C SER A 83 -21.84 -3.39 12.08
N GLY A 84 -21.30 -2.26 12.53
CA GLY A 84 -21.99 -0.99 12.66
C GLY A 84 -22.15 -0.18 11.37
N GLY A 85 -21.65 -0.64 10.23
CA GLY A 85 -21.74 0.04 8.93
C GLY A 85 -22.76 -0.64 8.02
N SER A 86 -23.71 0.12 7.52
CA SER A 86 -24.70 -0.29 6.51
C SER A 86 -24.06 -0.55 5.15
N GLY A 87 -23.40 -1.67 4.97
CA GLY A 87 -22.83 -2.08 3.68
C GLY A 87 -22.15 -3.43 3.81
N THR A 88 -22.27 -4.26 2.78
CA THR A 88 -21.49 -5.49 2.59
C THR A 88 -20.03 -5.13 2.28
N ALA A 89 -19.28 -4.64 3.29
CA ALA A 89 -17.85 -4.44 3.14
C ALA A 89 -17.16 -5.81 3.09
N LEU A 90 -16.20 -5.98 2.20
CA LEU A 90 -15.34 -7.13 2.19
C LEU A 90 -14.58 -7.22 3.52
N ASP A 91 -14.63 -8.34 4.17
CA ASP A 91 -13.72 -8.62 5.28
C ASP A 91 -12.43 -9.18 4.71
N PHE A 92 -11.31 -8.49 4.92
CA PHE A 92 -9.99 -8.88 4.39
C PHE A 92 -9.57 -10.30 4.79
N ARG A 93 -10.04 -10.78 5.92
CA ARG A 93 -9.77 -12.13 6.42
C ARG A 93 -10.41 -13.20 5.54
N MET A 94 -11.55 -12.89 4.93
CA MET A 94 -12.24 -13.79 4.00
C MET A 94 -11.57 -13.85 2.62
N ALA A 95 -10.81 -12.81 2.26
CA ALA A 95 -10.04 -12.73 1.02
C ALA A 95 -8.66 -13.38 1.13
N ALA A 96 -8.18 -13.59 2.34
CA ALA A 96 -6.83 -14.10 2.57
C ALA A 96 -6.67 -15.56 2.12
N LEU A 97 -5.45 -15.90 1.70
CA LEU A 97 -5.08 -17.26 1.44
C LEU A 97 -5.30 -18.12 2.71
N PRO A 98 -5.88 -19.30 2.58
CA PRO A 98 -6.06 -20.19 3.70
C PRO A 98 -4.71 -20.73 4.19
N GLU A 99 -4.62 -21.00 5.47
CA GLU A 99 -3.49 -21.72 6.04
C GLU A 99 -3.51 -23.18 5.59
N ASN A 100 -2.36 -23.68 5.23
CA ASN A 100 -2.09 -25.06 4.83
C ASN A 100 -0.91 -25.61 5.63
N THR A 101 -0.48 -26.83 5.33
CA THR A 101 0.78 -27.34 5.87
C THR A 101 1.92 -26.40 5.50
N ALA A 102 2.63 -25.91 6.50
CA ALA A 102 3.73 -24.96 6.31
C ALA A 102 4.80 -25.56 5.38
N VAL A 103 5.26 -24.75 4.43
CA VAL A 103 6.37 -25.10 3.55
C VAL A 103 7.71 -24.85 4.24
N GLU A 104 8.77 -25.44 3.71
CA GLU A 104 10.14 -25.17 4.17
C GLU A 104 10.53 -23.70 3.88
N LYS A 105 11.45 -23.16 4.69
CA LYS A 105 11.97 -21.79 4.48
C LYS A 105 12.61 -21.58 3.11
N SER A 106 13.09 -22.63 2.47
CA SER A 106 13.57 -22.62 1.08
C SER A 106 12.51 -22.21 0.05
N TRP A 107 11.23 -22.23 0.42
CA TRP A 107 10.18 -21.64 -0.40
C TRP A 107 10.43 -20.16 -0.72
N PHE A 108 11.07 -19.42 0.17
CA PHE A 108 11.37 -18.01 -0.04
C PHE A 108 12.67 -17.76 -0.84
N ASN A 109 13.31 -18.79 -1.36
CA ASN A 109 14.38 -18.61 -2.33
C ASN A 109 13.83 -17.96 -3.60
N ASP A 110 14.57 -17.00 -4.15
CA ASP A 110 14.18 -16.19 -5.31
C ASP A 110 12.86 -15.41 -5.14
N VAL A 111 12.54 -15.09 -3.91
CA VAL A 111 11.40 -14.24 -3.52
C VAL A 111 11.92 -12.88 -3.08
N THR A 112 11.22 -11.81 -3.44
CA THR A 112 11.55 -10.47 -2.94
C THR A 112 10.46 -9.95 -2.00
N PHE A 113 10.87 -9.51 -0.83
CA PHE A 113 10.05 -8.74 0.09
C PHE A 113 10.18 -7.25 -0.22
N VAL A 114 9.06 -6.61 -0.54
CA VAL A 114 8.96 -5.18 -0.84
C VAL A 114 8.24 -4.49 0.31
N GLY A 115 8.88 -3.47 0.90
CA GLY A 115 8.23 -2.79 2.00
C GLY A 115 9.01 -1.65 2.63
N ASP A 116 8.57 -1.28 3.81
CA ASP A 116 9.13 -0.18 4.61
C ASP A 116 10.04 -0.68 5.74
N SER A 117 10.09 0.07 6.86
CA SER A 117 10.91 -0.28 8.02
C SER A 117 10.53 -1.62 8.67
N LEU A 118 9.28 -2.05 8.57
CA LEU A 118 8.85 -3.36 9.05
C LEU A 118 9.50 -4.48 8.24
N THR A 119 9.48 -4.37 6.92
CA THR A 119 10.14 -5.32 6.04
C THR A 119 11.66 -5.27 6.16
N GLN A 120 12.23 -4.07 6.36
CA GLN A 120 13.66 -3.92 6.64
C GLN A 120 14.05 -4.60 7.97
N GLY A 121 13.19 -4.56 8.97
CA GLY A 121 13.39 -5.28 10.23
C GLY A 121 13.46 -6.80 10.03
N MET A 122 12.63 -7.39 9.18
CA MET A 122 12.71 -8.80 8.84
C MET A 122 14.08 -9.16 8.25
N GLN A 123 14.63 -8.33 7.37
CA GLN A 123 15.98 -8.50 6.84
C GLN A 123 17.06 -8.43 7.92
N LEU A 124 16.94 -7.44 8.84
CA LEU A 124 17.96 -7.17 9.86
C LEU A 124 17.98 -8.20 11.00
N TYR A 125 16.83 -8.77 11.35
CA TYR A 125 16.73 -9.79 12.41
C TYR A 125 17.03 -11.21 11.92
N ASP A 126 17.28 -11.37 10.63
CA ASP A 126 17.71 -12.63 10.00
C ASP A 126 16.87 -13.85 10.42
N GLU A 127 15.63 -13.87 9.97
CA GLU A 127 14.67 -14.97 10.27
C GLU A 127 14.99 -16.30 9.54
N GLY A 128 16.23 -16.47 9.08
CA GLY A 128 16.68 -17.66 8.38
C GLY A 128 16.12 -17.78 6.97
N LEU A 129 16.09 -16.67 6.24
CA LEU A 129 15.71 -16.57 4.82
C LEU A 129 16.91 -16.18 3.95
N PRO A 130 17.98 -16.99 3.89
CA PRO A 130 19.28 -16.59 3.37
C PRO A 130 19.27 -16.22 1.89
N ASN A 131 18.32 -16.74 1.11
CA ASN A 131 18.20 -16.50 -0.33
C ASN A 131 16.97 -15.66 -0.67
N ALA A 132 16.29 -15.08 0.30
CA ALA A 132 15.27 -14.08 0.07
C ALA A 132 15.93 -12.72 -0.24
N MET A 133 15.32 -11.97 -1.15
CA MET A 133 15.75 -10.63 -1.51
C MET A 133 14.86 -9.59 -0.82
N PHE A 134 15.41 -8.40 -0.60
CA PHE A 134 14.70 -7.34 0.09
C PHE A 134 14.83 -6.01 -0.67
N CYS A 135 13.70 -5.45 -1.08
CA CYS A 135 13.53 -4.07 -1.50
C CYS A 135 12.79 -3.34 -0.38
N ALA A 136 13.49 -3.13 0.73
CA ALA A 136 12.94 -2.64 2.00
C ALA A 136 13.61 -1.33 2.42
N TYR A 137 12.81 -0.26 2.54
CA TYR A 137 13.34 1.09 2.73
C TYR A 137 12.58 1.83 3.83
N LYS A 138 13.32 2.36 4.78
CA LYS A 138 12.74 3.07 5.92
C LYS A 138 11.93 4.29 5.48
N GLY A 139 10.71 4.42 5.98
CA GLY A 139 9.89 5.61 5.80
C GLY A 139 9.16 5.72 4.46
N VAL A 140 9.18 4.67 3.61
CA VAL A 140 8.56 4.71 2.28
C VAL A 140 7.09 4.30 2.29
N GLY A 141 6.39 4.72 1.23
CA GLY A 141 5.05 4.29 0.88
C GLY A 141 4.96 3.93 -0.61
N PRO A 142 3.82 3.45 -1.10
CA PRO A 142 3.67 3.01 -2.49
C PRO A 142 3.92 4.14 -3.51
N ASN A 143 3.69 5.40 -3.16
CA ASN A 143 3.99 6.56 -3.98
C ASN A 143 5.47 6.71 -4.32
N VAL A 144 6.37 6.29 -3.43
CA VAL A 144 7.82 6.36 -3.63
C VAL A 144 8.24 5.41 -4.77
N ILE A 145 7.67 4.19 -4.78
CA ILE A 145 7.92 3.20 -5.84
C ILE A 145 7.35 3.67 -7.17
N VAL A 146 6.10 4.15 -7.18
CA VAL A 146 5.42 4.63 -8.40
C VAL A 146 6.14 5.81 -9.03
N ASN A 147 6.67 6.72 -8.21
CA ASN A 147 7.37 7.91 -8.68
C ASN A 147 8.85 7.64 -9.06
N GLY A 148 9.34 6.41 -8.94
CA GLY A 148 10.72 6.06 -9.26
C GLY A 148 11.75 6.78 -8.41
N ALA A 149 11.43 7.04 -7.14
CA ALA A 149 12.34 7.74 -6.25
C ALA A 149 13.49 6.82 -5.81
N THR A 150 14.67 7.41 -5.64
CA THR A 150 15.83 6.73 -5.07
C THR A 150 15.62 6.49 -3.58
N CYS A 151 15.81 5.26 -3.12
CA CYS A 151 15.64 4.83 -1.75
C CYS A 151 16.96 4.35 -1.15
N ARG A 152 17.10 4.54 0.18
CA ARG A 152 18.29 4.10 0.91
C ARG A 152 18.05 2.72 1.52
N ARG A 153 18.92 1.78 1.20
CA ARG A 153 18.95 0.40 1.72
C ARG A 153 19.47 0.34 3.16
N ALA A 154 19.33 -0.83 3.79
CA ALA A 154 19.83 -1.09 5.14
C ALA A 154 21.37 -1.00 5.22
N ASP A 155 22.09 -1.36 4.15
CA ASP A 155 23.56 -1.26 4.06
C ASP A 155 24.08 0.16 3.78
N GLY A 156 23.18 1.13 3.57
CA GLY A 156 23.49 2.52 3.32
C GLY A 156 23.58 2.91 1.84
N GLU A 157 23.63 1.94 0.93
CA GLU A 157 23.57 2.17 -0.51
C GLU A 157 22.20 2.66 -0.96
N THR A 158 22.11 3.18 -2.17
CA THR A 158 20.87 3.71 -2.73
C THR A 158 20.50 3.01 -4.03
N GLU A 159 19.21 2.80 -4.24
CA GLU A 159 18.69 2.20 -5.46
C GLU A 159 17.29 2.73 -5.77
N VAL A 160 16.82 2.55 -7.01
CA VAL A 160 15.43 2.75 -7.40
C VAL A 160 14.72 1.40 -7.26
N PRO A 161 13.67 1.29 -6.42
CA PRO A 161 13.06 0.00 -6.09
C PRO A 161 12.62 -0.83 -7.30
N LEU A 162 12.02 -0.20 -8.30
CA LEU A 162 11.53 -0.89 -9.48
C LEU A 162 12.67 -1.40 -10.38
N GLU A 163 13.78 -0.66 -10.46
CA GLU A 163 14.99 -1.09 -11.18
C GLU A 163 15.64 -2.28 -10.48
N ALA A 164 15.74 -2.24 -9.15
CA ALA A 164 16.27 -3.35 -8.36
C ALA A 164 15.43 -4.62 -8.54
N LEU A 165 14.11 -4.51 -8.50
CA LEU A 165 13.18 -5.62 -8.76
C LEU A 165 13.32 -6.15 -10.20
N THR A 166 13.48 -5.26 -11.18
CA THR A 166 13.70 -5.63 -12.58
C THR A 166 14.99 -6.43 -12.74
N ALA A 167 16.04 -6.04 -12.05
CA ALA A 167 17.32 -6.74 -12.09
C ALA A 167 17.26 -8.11 -11.40
N GLN A 168 16.48 -8.22 -10.33
CA GLN A 168 16.34 -9.45 -9.54
C GLN A 168 15.46 -10.51 -10.23
N GLN A 169 14.42 -10.10 -10.97
CA GLN A 169 13.42 -10.98 -11.60
C GLN A 169 12.91 -12.09 -10.66
N PRO A 170 12.35 -11.72 -9.48
CA PRO A 170 11.91 -12.72 -8.51
C PRO A 170 10.74 -13.55 -9.04
N ARG A 171 10.61 -14.79 -8.57
CA ARG A 171 9.43 -15.63 -8.88
C ARG A 171 8.18 -15.22 -8.11
N ALA A 172 8.35 -14.52 -6.98
CA ALA A 172 7.25 -13.97 -6.18
C ALA A 172 7.69 -12.70 -5.45
N ILE A 173 6.73 -11.81 -5.24
CA ILE A 173 6.89 -10.54 -4.55
C ILE A 173 5.90 -10.48 -3.39
N TYR A 174 6.38 -10.25 -2.18
CA TYR A 174 5.56 -10.02 -0.99
C TYR A 174 5.59 -8.54 -0.63
N VAL A 175 4.45 -7.86 -0.68
CA VAL A 175 4.36 -6.40 -0.50
C VAL A 175 3.72 -6.07 0.83
N LEU A 176 4.42 -5.30 1.68
CA LEU A 176 3.88 -4.68 2.88
C LEU A 176 4.27 -3.21 2.92
N LEU A 177 3.32 -2.32 2.64
CA LEU A 177 3.50 -0.87 2.67
C LEU A 177 2.23 -0.21 3.21
N GLY A 178 2.40 0.81 4.06
CA GLY A 178 1.25 1.60 4.52
C GLY A 178 1.50 2.35 5.80
N THR A 179 2.16 1.77 6.77
CA THR A 179 2.33 2.32 8.12
C THR A 179 2.82 3.77 8.11
N ASN A 180 3.79 4.10 7.24
CA ASN A 180 4.36 5.46 7.18
C ASN A 180 3.42 6.52 6.59
N VAL A 181 2.54 6.15 5.66
CA VAL A 181 1.60 7.08 5.01
C VAL A 181 0.26 7.15 5.72
N LEU A 182 -0.06 6.18 6.54
CA LEU A 182 -1.32 6.06 7.27
C LEU A 182 -1.26 6.61 8.69
N GLY A 183 -0.09 7.09 9.13
CA GLY A 183 0.11 7.59 10.48
C GLY A 183 -0.87 8.68 10.88
N ARG A 184 -1.12 9.66 10.02
CA ARG A 184 -2.11 10.71 10.27
C ARG A 184 -3.53 10.23 9.96
N ASP A 185 -4.51 10.67 10.75
CA ASP A 185 -5.92 10.42 10.49
C ASP A 185 -6.46 11.37 9.40
N THR A 186 -6.00 11.13 8.17
CA THR A 186 -6.40 11.88 6.97
C THR A 186 -7.05 10.95 5.96
N ASP A 187 -7.61 11.50 4.89
CA ASP A 187 -8.12 10.71 3.76
C ASP A 187 -7.01 9.85 3.15
N TYR A 188 -7.25 8.54 3.07
CA TYR A 188 -6.30 7.55 2.51
C TYR A 188 -6.57 7.19 1.05
N THR A 189 -7.43 7.91 0.35
CA THR A 189 -7.76 7.66 -1.06
C THR A 189 -6.51 7.71 -1.96
N SER A 190 -5.61 8.67 -1.71
CA SER A 190 -4.35 8.77 -2.44
C SER A 190 -3.46 7.55 -2.20
N PHE A 191 -3.39 7.04 -0.97
CA PHE A 191 -2.65 5.82 -0.65
C PHE A 191 -3.17 4.62 -1.47
N LEU A 192 -4.48 4.40 -1.50
CA LEU A 192 -5.08 3.30 -2.27
C LEU A 192 -4.85 3.47 -3.79
N THR A 193 -4.89 4.71 -4.28
CA THR A 193 -4.59 5.02 -5.69
C THR A 193 -3.16 4.63 -6.05
N TYR A 194 -2.19 5.06 -5.24
CA TYR A 194 -0.78 4.70 -5.46
C TYR A 194 -0.53 3.20 -5.28
N TYR A 195 -1.25 2.55 -4.37
CA TYR A 195 -1.14 1.10 -4.18
C TYR A 195 -1.57 0.34 -5.44
N ARG A 196 -2.71 0.72 -6.06
CA ARG A 196 -3.17 0.15 -7.34
C ARG A 196 -2.15 0.36 -8.45
N LEU A 197 -1.64 1.58 -8.61
CA LEU A 197 -0.63 1.90 -9.62
C LEU A 197 0.65 1.10 -9.42
N MET A 198 1.10 0.96 -8.18
CA MET A 198 2.28 0.16 -7.84
C MET A 198 2.09 -1.31 -8.25
N LEU A 199 0.95 -1.92 -7.94
CA LEU A 199 0.67 -3.31 -8.35
C LEU A 199 0.64 -3.46 -9.87
N ASP A 200 0.06 -2.50 -10.59
CA ASP A 200 0.07 -2.49 -12.07
C ASP A 200 1.51 -2.41 -12.61
N MET A 201 2.34 -1.55 -12.05
CA MET A 201 3.74 -1.42 -12.44
C MET A 201 4.54 -2.71 -12.14
N LEU A 202 4.34 -3.32 -10.97
CA LEU A 202 4.98 -4.59 -10.61
C LEU A 202 4.59 -5.71 -11.59
N ALA A 203 3.30 -5.84 -11.89
CA ALA A 203 2.79 -6.85 -12.83
C ALA A 203 3.31 -6.64 -14.26
N GLN A 204 3.48 -5.39 -14.70
CA GLN A 204 4.03 -5.07 -16.01
C GLN A 204 5.54 -5.33 -16.09
N THR A 205 6.27 -4.99 -15.02
CA THR A 205 7.74 -5.07 -15.00
C THR A 205 8.24 -6.49 -14.77
N ILE A 206 7.50 -7.27 -13.96
CA ILE A 206 7.87 -8.64 -13.58
C ILE A 206 6.64 -9.56 -13.82
N PRO A 207 6.27 -9.78 -15.07
CA PRO A 207 5.00 -10.44 -15.44
C PRO A 207 4.88 -11.90 -15.00
N ASN A 208 6.01 -12.54 -14.69
CA ASN A 208 6.05 -13.94 -14.25
C ASN A 208 6.02 -14.08 -12.73
N ALA A 209 6.13 -12.97 -11.99
CA ALA A 209 6.11 -13.02 -10.52
C ALA A 209 4.68 -13.12 -9.98
N LYS A 210 4.51 -13.97 -8.98
CA LYS A 210 3.29 -13.97 -8.15
C LYS A 210 3.38 -12.84 -7.14
N ILE A 211 2.35 -12.01 -7.06
CA ILE A 211 2.32 -10.88 -6.13
C ILE A 211 1.42 -11.22 -4.94
N TYR A 212 1.97 -11.16 -3.74
CA TYR A 212 1.30 -11.33 -2.47
C TYR A 212 1.19 -9.99 -1.76
N VAL A 213 -0.01 -9.43 -1.71
CA VAL A 213 -0.32 -8.23 -0.92
C VAL A 213 -0.55 -8.67 0.51
N GLN A 214 0.23 -8.13 1.44
CA GLN A 214 0.13 -8.45 2.85
C GLN A 214 -0.73 -7.40 3.57
N SER A 215 -1.54 -7.83 4.55
CA SER A 215 -2.29 -6.89 5.38
C SER A 215 -1.34 -5.97 6.14
N ILE A 216 -1.73 -4.71 6.31
CA ILE A 216 -1.07 -3.83 7.29
C ILE A 216 -1.19 -4.48 8.66
N THR A 217 -0.12 -4.44 9.42
CA THR A 217 -0.03 -5.09 10.72
C THR A 217 -0.88 -4.38 11.78
N PRO A 218 -1.35 -5.09 12.83
CA PRO A 218 -1.94 -4.44 13.99
C PRO A 218 -0.91 -3.55 14.70
N VAL A 219 -1.39 -2.62 15.51
CA VAL A 219 -0.59 -1.74 16.35
C VAL A 219 -1.06 -1.83 17.80
N ARG A 220 -0.25 -1.38 18.77
CA ARG A 220 -0.68 -1.23 20.16
C ARG A 220 -1.72 -0.10 20.29
N PRO A 221 -2.70 -0.19 21.21
CA PRO A 221 -3.77 0.80 21.35
C PRO A 221 -3.26 2.24 21.57
N GLU A 222 -2.17 2.38 22.32
CA GLU A 222 -1.57 3.67 22.66
C GLU A 222 -0.90 4.40 21.49
N VAL A 223 -0.68 3.73 20.37
CA VAL A 223 -0.02 4.32 19.19
C VAL A 223 -0.83 5.48 18.64
N SER A 224 -2.14 5.32 18.53
CA SER A 224 -3.05 6.35 17.99
C SER A 224 -3.16 7.61 18.86
N SER A 225 -2.67 7.57 20.09
CA SER A 225 -2.58 8.74 20.97
C SER A 225 -1.32 9.57 20.76
N LYS A 226 -0.38 9.11 19.92
CA LYS A 226 0.87 9.81 19.62
C LYS A 226 0.67 10.75 18.44
N GLU A 227 1.34 11.90 18.50
CA GLU A 227 1.32 12.88 17.41
C GLU A 227 1.78 12.25 16.07
N ASN A 228 1.04 12.53 15.02
CA ASN A 228 1.23 11.99 13.66
C ASN A 228 1.04 10.46 13.55
N HIS A 229 0.39 9.82 14.54
CA HIS A 229 0.06 8.39 14.53
C HIS A 229 -1.43 8.14 14.80
N GLU A 230 -2.24 9.17 14.83
CA GLU A 230 -3.70 9.12 15.11
C GLU A 230 -4.43 8.19 14.14
N GLY A 231 -3.93 8.10 12.91
CA GLY A 231 -4.44 7.22 11.87
C GLY A 231 -4.09 5.74 12.05
N LEU A 232 -3.13 5.41 12.91
CA LEU A 232 -2.77 4.03 13.23
C LEU A 232 -3.65 3.52 14.38
N ASN A 233 -4.93 3.33 14.09
CA ASN A 233 -5.89 2.73 14.99
C ASN A 233 -6.54 1.50 14.35
N LYS A 234 -6.94 0.56 15.16
CA LYS A 234 -7.45 -0.75 14.76
C LYS A 234 -8.60 -0.66 13.77
N GLU A 235 -9.62 0.14 14.07
CA GLU A 235 -10.82 0.22 13.24
C GLU A 235 -10.53 0.77 11.85
N ARG A 236 -9.65 1.77 11.76
CA ARG A 236 -9.24 2.37 10.49
C ARG A 236 -8.34 1.43 9.70
N LEU A 237 -7.37 0.81 10.35
CA LEU A 237 -6.45 -0.14 9.68
C LEU A 237 -7.19 -1.37 9.15
N CYS A 238 -8.19 -1.89 9.89
CA CYS A 238 -9.04 -2.98 9.41
C CYS A 238 -9.81 -2.57 8.14
N ARG A 239 -10.40 -1.36 8.10
CA ARG A 239 -11.08 -0.86 6.90
C ARG A 239 -10.13 -0.72 5.72
N ILE A 240 -8.91 -0.24 5.96
CA ILE A 240 -7.90 -0.12 4.91
C ILE A 240 -7.47 -1.50 4.42
N ASN A 241 -7.34 -2.48 5.31
CA ASN A 241 -7.04 -3.86 4.94
C ASN A 241 -8.16 -4.48 4.07
N ASP A 242 -9.44 -4.12 4.30
CA ASP A 242 -10.53 -4.52 3.42
C ASP A 242 -10.35 -3.98 2.01
N GLU A 243 -10.01 -2.71 1.89
CA GLU A 243 -9.75 -2.07 0.60
C GLU A 243 -8.51 -2.67 -0.09
N LEU A 244 -7.44 -2.96 0.66
CA LEU A 244 -6.24 -3.61 0.11
C LEU A 244 -6.53 -5.02 -0.37
N ALA A 245 -7.34 -5.78 0.36
CA ALA A 245 -7.77 -7.12 -0.05
C ALA A 245 -8.60 -7.06 -1.34
N ALA A 246 -9.54 -6.11 -1.44
CA ALA A 246 -10.33 -5.89 -2.64
C ALA A 246 -9.43 -5.51 -3.84
N ILE A 247 -8.43 -4.64 -3.62
CA ILE A 247 -7.45 -4.26 -4.64
C ILE A 247 -6.63 -5.48 -5.09
N ALA A 248 -6.15 -6.29 -4.16
CA ALA A 248 -5.36 -7.48 -4.48
C ALA A 248 -6.15 -8.44 -5.38
N LEU A 249 -7.41 -8.72 -5.02
CA LEU A 249 -8.29 -9.59 -5.83
C LEU A 249 -8.58 -9.00 -7.21
N ASP A 250 -8.89 -7.70 -7.29
CA ASP A 250 -9.15 -6.98 -8.54
C ASP A 250 -7.94 -7.04 -9.51
N LYS A 251 -6.73 -7.03 -8.96
CA LYS A 251 -5.47 -7.08 -9.70
C LYS A 251 -4.95 -8.51 -9.96
N GLY A 252 -5.69 -9.53 -9.56
CA GLY A 252 -5.25 -10.92 -9.69
C GLY A 252 -4.06 -11.28 -8.80
N CYS A 253 -3.86 -10.51 -7.72
CA CYS A 253 -2.85 -10.76 -6.70
C CYS A 253 -3.40 -11.64 -5.58
N TYR A 254 -2.52 -12.31 -4.87
CA TYR A 254 -2.86 -13.01 -3.64
C TYR A 254 -2.91 -12.04 -2.46
N TYR A 255 -3.74 -12.34 -1.46
CA TYR A 255 -3.80 -11.57 -0.23
C TYR A 255 -3.38 -12.45 0.96
N LEU A 256 -2.45 -11.95 1.79
CA LEU A 256 -1.91 -12.63 2.96
C LEU A 256 -2.29 -11.86 4.22
N ASN A 257 -2.96 -12.55 5.15
CA ASN A 257 -3.41 -11.96 6.40
C ASN A 257 -2.33 -12.07 7.49
N LEU A 258 -1.54 -11.02 7.66
CA LEU A 258 -0.59 -10.94 8.77
C LEU A 258 -1.25 -10.51 10.08
N TRP A 259 -2.40 -9.84 10.00
CA TRP A 259 -3.05 -9.27 11.17
C TRP A 259 -3.31 -10.30 12.27
N GLU A 260 -3.89 -11.43 11.91
CA GLU A 260 -4.27 -12.44 12.89
C GLU A 260 -3.08 -13.18 13.50
N ALA A 261 -1.99 -13.33 12.75
CA ALA A 261 -0.76 -13.93 13.28
C ALA A 261 -0.14 -13.05 14.37
N LEU A 262 -0.29 -11.73 14.22
CA LEU A 262 0.36 -10.74 15.08
C LEU A 262 -0.58 -10.15 16.16
N ALA A 263 -1.90 -10.29 15.99
CA ALA A 263 -2.89 -9.71 16.89
C ALA A 263 -3.14 -10.56 18.13
N ASP A 264 -3.40 -9.89 19.24
CA ASP A 264 -3.93 -10.51 20.46
C ASP A 264 -5.46 -10.75 20.36
N GLU A 265 -6.07 -11.19 21.43
CA GLU A 265 -7.50 -11.47 21.54
C GLU A 265 -8.38 -10.23 21.31
N ASN A 266 -7.84 -9.04 21.54
CA ASN A 266 -8.51 -7.77 21.31
C ASN A 266 -8.32 -7.26 19.86
N GLY A 267 -7.49 -7.91 19.07
CA GLY A 267 -7.12 -7.50 17.71
C GLY A 267 -6.03 -6.41 17.68
N ASP A 268 -5.36 -6.17 18.79
CA ASP A 268 -4.22 -5.26 18.88
C ASP A 268 -2.90 -6.04 18.71
N LEU A 269 -1.81 -5.38 18.36
CA LEU A 269 -0.51 -6.03 18.24
C LEU A 269 -0.14 -6.67 19.60
N LYS A 270 0.25 -7.95 19.61
CA LYS A 270 0.71 -8.64 20.82
C LYS A 270 1.85 -7.88 21.48
N GLU A 271 1.80 -7.71 22.80
CA GLU A 271 2.81 -6.97 23.55
C GLU A 271 4.20 -7.59 23.44
N GLU A 272 4.28 -8.91 23.46
CA GLU A 272 5.53 -9.64 23.26
C GLU A 272 6.14 -9.47 21.87
N TYR A 273 5.33 -9.07 20.87
CA TYR A 273 5.79 -8.79 19.51
C TYR A 273 6.12 -7.31 19.27
N ALA A 274 5.60 -6.40 20.10
CA ALA A 274 5.72 -4.97 19.91
C ALA A 274 7.05 -4.41 20.45
N GLN A 275 7.70 -3.57 19.66
CA GLN A 275 8.74 -2.66 20.14
C GLN A 275 8.10 -1.56 21.04
N PRO A 276 8.91 -0.80 21.80
CA PRO A 276 8.37 0.26 22.68
C PRO A 276 7.56 1.34 21.96
N ASP A 277 7.72 1.49 20.65
CA ASP A 277 6.93 2.44 19.85
C ASP A 277 5.52 1.93 19.56
N GLY A 278 5.25 0.62 19.72
CA GLY A 278 3.94 0.00 19.63
C GLY A 278 3.54 -0.45 18.24
N TYR A 279 4.38 -0.31 17.21
CA TYR A 279 4.07 -0.73 15.84
C TYR A 279 5.23 -1.43 15.12
N HIS A 280 6.48 -1.20 15.50
CA HIS A 280 7.58 -2.05 15.01
C HIS A 280 7.62 -3.37 15.77
N LEU A 281 8.17 -4.41 15.11
CA LEU A 281 8.18 -5.76 15.64
C LEU A 281 9.50 -6.09 16.35
N LYS A 282 9.40 -6.89 17.40
CA LYS A 282 10.51 -7.64 17.99
C LYS A 282 10.80 -8.91 17.19
N PRO A 283 11.92 -9.62 17.40
CA PRO A 283 12.23 -10.88 16.70
C PRO A 283 11.09 -11.89 16.70
N ALA A 284 10.39 -12.08 17.82
CA ALA A 284 9.27 -13.03 17.93
C ALA A 284 8.10 -12.68 16.96
N GLY A 285 7.86 -11.38 16.72
CA GLY A 285 6.86 -10.95 15.73
C GLY A 285 7.29 -11.27 14.29
N TYR A 286 8.57 -11.14 13.98
CA TYR A 286 9.09 -11.54 12.66
C TYR A 286 9.05 -13.06 12.46
N THR A 287 9.35 -13.84 13.49
CA THR A 287 9.17 -15.29 13.43
C THR A 287 7.72 -15.65 13.13
N ALA A 288 6.74 -15.05 13.81
CA ALA A 288 5.32 -15.25 13.54
C ALA A 288 4.93 -14.84 12.11
N TRP A 289 5.48 -13.74 11.59
CA TRP A 289 5.26 -13.29 10.20
C TRP A 289 5.79 -14.32 9.18
N VAL A 290 6.98 -14.84 9.37
CA VAL A 290 7.54 -15.88 8.49
C VAL A 290 6.70 -17.16 8.54
N GLU A 291 6.26 -17.57 9.72
CA GLU A 291 5.45 -18.79 9.87
C GLU A 291 4.09 -18.70 9.17
N ILE A 292 3.37 -17.56 9.29
CA ILE A 292 2.13 -17.38 8.54
C ILE A 292 2.39 -17.35 7.03
N GLY A 293 3.50 -16.72 6.59
CA GLY A 293 3.92 -16.76 5.19
C GLY A 293 4.17 -18.17 4.69
N ARG A 294 4.77 -19.03 5.50
CA ARG A 294 4.99 -20.45 5.18
C ARG A 294 3.68 -21.24 5.11
N ALA A 295 2.75 -20.96 5.99
CA ALA A 295 1.46 -21.64 6.05
C ALA A 295 0.51 -21.24 4.89
N SER A 296 0.63 -20.00 4.38
CA SER A 296 -0.32 -19.42 3.42
C SER A 296 0.25 -19.17 2.03
N CYS A 297 1.39 -19.76 1.68
CA CYS A 297 2.05 -19.51 0.40
C CYS A 297 1.64 -20.47 -0.74
N ARG A 298 0.89 -21.54 -0.45
CA ARG A 298 0.44 -22.49 -1.46
C ARG A 298 -0.88 -22.06 -2.07
N GLU A 299 -0.93 -22.10 -3.40
CA GLU A 299 -2.18 -22.01 -4.14
C GLU A 299 -3.07 -23.24 -3.81
N ARG A 300 -4.38 -23.00 -3.80
CA ARG A 300 -5.31 -24.14 -3.92
C ARG A 300 -5.10 -24.72 -5.32
N VAL A 301 -4.67 -25.97 -5.37
CA VAL A 301 -4.68 -26.79 -6.60
C VAL A 301 -6.11 -27.16 -6.92
#